data_8e9602d0dc5b1e214eb7224d71dd623b
#
_entry.id   8e9602d0dc5b1e214eb7224d71dd623b
#
_cell.length_a   1.000
_cell.length_b   1.000
_cell.length_c   1.000
_cell.angle_alpha   90.00
_cell.angle_beta   90.00
_cell.angle_gamma   90.00
#
_symmetry.space_group_name_H-M   'P 1'
#
loop_
_entity.id
_entity.type
_entity.pdbx_description
1 polymer ?
#
loop_
_entity_poly.entity_id
_entity_poly.type
_entity_poly.pdbx_seq_one_letter_code
_entity_poly.pdbx_strand_id
1 'polypeptide(L)'
;MQNKERIRYYHSYTDDFAQARDQNYTVPEDYKWVREDFFSRLLSVLIYSIAILFGIFYCSFGLHVKIKGRKKLKAMRKTGGFLYANHTQPIGDVLNPAFCAFPIRIYTVVSPANLSIPVIGRILPYLGALPTASTMSGMRRFTEAIEHRLSQKKCIVIYPEAHLWEYCAFIRTFPETSFRFPKAYKKPSYCMTTTYQKRRFGKKPRITIYVDGPFEADSELSGKAAAVKLRDDIYNCMCERAENSTYHYIEYRKTEEHKA
;
A
#
# COMPACT_ATOMS: atom_id res chain seq x y z
N MET A 1 29.95 9.64 15.87
CA MET A 1 28.69 10.13 16.46
C MET A 1 27.53 9.50 15.71
N GLN A 2 26.89 8.46 16.26
CA GLN A 2 25.63 7.90 15.73
C GLN A 2 24.53 8.93 15.99
N ASN A 3 23.84 9.33 14.94
CA ASN A 3 22.78 10.32 14.99
C ASN A 3 21.61 9.75 15.80
N LYS A 4 21.40 10.22 17.04
CA LYS A 4 20.25 9.84 17.90
C LYS A 4 18.89 10.03 17.22
N GLU A 5 18.80 10.90 16.19
CA GLU A 5 17.59 11.16 15.39
C GLU A 5 17.15 10.00 14.48
N ARG A 6 17.93 8.90 14.37
CA ARG A 6 17.62 7.78 13.50
C ARG A 6 17.22 6.51 14.23
N ILE A 7 17.05 6.58 15.54
CA ILE A 7 16.53 5.47 16.34
C ILE A 7 15.10 5.84 16.74
N ARG A 8 14.17 4.95 16.45
CA ARG A 8 12.78 5.05 16.89
C ARG A 8 12.45 3.86 17.79
N TYR A 9 11.86 4.14 18.94
CA TYR A 9 11.41 3.11 19.87
C TYR A 9 9.93 2.84 19.65
N TYR A 10 9.54 1.57 19.71
CA TYR A 10 8.15 1.14 19.57
C TYR A 10 7.77 0.14 20.68
N HIS A 11 6.51 0.14 21.06
CA HIS A 11 5.93 -0.81 22.00
C HIS A 11 5.25 -1.97 21.27
N SER A 12 4.52 -1.65 20.21
CA SER A 12 3.77 -2.59 19.38
C SER A 12 3.99 -2.33 17.90
N TYR A 13 3.78 -3.34 17.06
CA TYR A 13 3.78 -3.16 15.60
C TYR A 13 2.61 -2.31 15.08
N THR A 14 1.65 -1.98 15.96
CA THR A 14 0.53 -1.08 15.67
C THR A 14 0.81 0.37 16.05
N ASP A 15 2.01 0.70 16.56
CA ASP A 15 2.36 2.08 16.87
C ASP A 15 2.33 2.94 15.61
N ASP A 16 1.76 4.14 15.73
CA ASP A 16 1.61 5.06 14.61
C ASP A 16 2.61 6.22 14.70
N PHE A 17 3.60 6.21 13.82
CA PHE A 17 4.62 7.26 13.73
C PHE A 17 4.29 8.36 12.72
N ALA A 18 3.20 8.23 11.97
CA ALA A 18 2.81 9.15 10.91
C ALA A 18 1.32 9.49 10.99
N GLN A 19 0.95 10.26 12.01
CA GLN A 19 -0.43 10.59 12.28
C GLN A 19 -0.98 11.63 11.29
N ALA A 20 -2.20 11.38 10.78
CA ALA A 20 -2.97 12.38 10.09
C ALA A 20 -3.51 13.43 11.07
N ARG A 21 -3.93 14.59 10.57
CA ARG A 21 -4.40 15.71 11.40
C ARG A 21 -5.61 15.34 12.26
N ASP A 22 -6.54 14.56 11.74
CA ASP A 22 -7.73 14.08 12.45
C ASP A 22 -7.83 12.55 12.30
N GLN A 23 -7.37 11.84 13.33
CA GLN A 23 -7.39 10.38 13.37
C GLN A 23 -8.80 9.80 13.54
N ASN A 24 -9.74 10.60 14.06
CA ASN A 24 -11.13 10.17 14.28
C ASN A 24 -12.06 10.50 13.11
N TYR A 25 -11.50 11.02 12.01
CA TYR A 25 -12.29 11.33 10.82
C TYR A 25 -13.01 10.09 10.30
N THR A 26 -14.30 10.21 10.08
CA THR A 26 -15.14 9.16 9.48
C THR A 26 -15.61 9.57 8.11
N VAL A 27 -15.78 8.60 7.23
CA VAL A 27 -16.31 8.85 5.89
C VAL A 27 -17.80 9.24 6.01
N PRO A 28 -18.24 10.39 5.42
CA PRO A 28 -19.63 10.79 5.42
C PRO A 28 -20.55 9.73 4.80
N GLU A 29 -21.81 9.69 5.25
CA GLU A 29 -22.76 8.70 4.73
C GLU A 29 -23.06 8.84 3.25
N ASP A 30 -23.03 10.05 2.71
CA ASP A 30 -23.22 10.36 1.30
C ASP A 30 -21.95 10.23 0.45
N TYR A 31 -20.82 9.78 1.04
CA TYR A 31 -19.57 9.65 0.32
C TYR A 31 -19.69 8.71 -0.88
N LYS A 32 -19.23 9.19 -2.02
CA LYS A 32 -19.22 8.45 -3.28
C LYS A 32 -17.86 7.79 -3.52
N TRP A 33 -17.74 6.47 -3.27
CA TRP A 33 -16.54 5.69 -3.61
C TRP A 33 -16.32 5.56 -5.12
N VAL A 34 -17.41 5.54 -5.88
CA VAL A 34 -17.39 5.47 -7.34
C VAL A 34 -17.94 6.77 -7.90
N ARG A 35 -17.13 7.46 -8.69
CA ARG A 35 -17.46 8.72 -9.39
C ARG A 35 -17.34 8.48 -10.87
N GLU A 36 -18.48 8.33 -11.57
CA GLU A 36 -18.50 7.96 -12.98
C GLU A 36 -19.23 8.98 -13.87
N ASP A 37 -19.68 10.09 -13.28
CA ASP A 37 -20.14 11.21 -14.06
C ASP A 37 -19.00 11.78 -14.93
N PHE A 38 -19.39 12.38 -16.07
CA PHE A 38 -18.44 12.84 -17.09
C PHE A 38 -17.35 13.77 -16.52
N PHE A 39 -17.73 14.76 -15.71
CA PHE A 39 -16.78 15.73 -15.17
C PHE A 39 -15.82 15.09 -14.17
N SER A 40 -16.32 14.25 -13.28
CA SER A 40 -15.47 13.53 -12.33
C SER A 40 -14.49 12.58 -13.03
N ARG A 41 -14.92 11.91 -14.11
CA ARG A 41 -14.03 11.08 -14.94
C ARG A 41 -12.94 11.90 -15.60
N LEU A 42 -13.30 13.02 -16.25
CA LEU A 42 -12.35 13.90 -16.92
C LEU A 42 -11.33 14.45 -15.92
N LEU A 43 -11.79 14.97 -14.78
CA LEU A 43 -10.93 15.50 -13.72
C LEU A 43 -10.02 14.41 -13.15
N SER A 44 -10.55 13.20 -12.96
CA SER A 44 -9.77 12.06 -12.47
C SER A 44 -8.70 11.62 -13.46
N VAL A 45 -8.98 11.64 -14.76
CA VAL A 45 -7.96 11.35 -15.79
C VAL A 45 -6.87 12.41 -15.77
N LEU A 46 -7.24 13.69 -15.72
CA LEU A 46 -6.28 14.80 -15.72
C LEU A 46 -5.37 14.75 -14.48
N ILE A 47 -5.96 14.70 -13.28
CA ILE A 47 -5.21 14.70 -12.01
C ILE A 47 -4.32 13.45 -11.94
N TYR A 48 -4.86 12.26 -12.28
CA TYR A 48 -4.09 11.02 -12.24
C TYR A 48 -2.94 11.03 -13.26
N SER A 49 -3.15 11.59 -14.46
CA SER A 49 -2.09 11.70 -15.48
C SER A 49 -0.95 12.59 -15.02
N ILE A 50 -1.26 13.74 -14.42
CA ILE A 50 -0.26 14.63 -13.83
C ILE A 50 0.50 13.90 -12.70
N ALA A 51 -0.24 13.25 -11.81
CA ALA A 51 0.36 12.54 -10.68
C ALA A 51 1.25 11.38 -11.12
N ILE A 52 0.86 10.60 -12.14
CA ILE A 52 1.68 9.50 -12.64
C ILE A 52 2.94 9.99 -13.35
N LEU A 53 2.85 11.06 -14.14
CA LEU A 53 4.03 11.68 -14.78
C LEU A 53 5.00 12.19 -13.73
N PHE A 54 4.51 12.92 -12.73
CA PHE A 54 5.32 13.34 -11.59
C PHE A 54 5.90 12.14 -10.84
N GLY A 55 5.09 11.11 -10.58
CA GLY A 55 5.51 9.88 -9.89
C GLY A 55 6.62 9.15 -10.64
N ILE A 56 6.51 8.98 -11.95
CA ILE A 56 7.54 8.36 -12.78
C ILE A 56 8.86 9.16 -12.69
N PHE A 57 8.77 10.49 -12.83
CA PHE A 57 9.94 11.36 -12.73
C PHE A 57 10.56 11.31 -11.34
N TYR A 58 9.77 11.47 -10.29
CA TYR A 58 10.22 11.48 -8.89
C TYR A 58 10.80 10.13 -8.46
N CYS A 59 10.14 9.02 -8.80
CA CYS A 59 10.64 7.68 -8.47
C CYS A 59 11.93 7.35 -9.23
N SER A 60 12.03 7.77 -10.51
CA SER A 60 13.21 7.48 -11.35
C SER A 60 14.41 8.34 -10.96
N PHE A 61 14.24 9.66 -10.87
CA PHE A 61 15.34 10.61 -10.69
C PHE A 61 15.48 11.10 -9.24
N GLY A 62 14.39 11.29 -8.49
CA GLY A 62 14.45 11.73 -7.10
C GLY A 62 14.82 10.60 -6.15
N LEU A 63 14.06 9.53 -6.18
CA LEU A 63 14.26 8.37 -5.31
C LEU A 63 15.24 7.34 -5.89
N HIS A 64 15.49 7.35 -7.19
CA HIS A 64 16.30 6.35 -7.91
C HIS A 64 15.81 4.93 -7.64
N VAL A 65 14.50 4.73 -7.74
CA VAL A 65 13.85 3.45 -7.47
C VAL A 65 14.23 2.44 -8.55
N LYS A 66 14.74 1.28 -8.13
CA LYS A 66 14.95 0.12 -8.98
C LYS A 66 13.82 -0.88 -8.78
N ILE A 67 13.13 -1.27 -9.85
CA ILE A 67 12.06 -2.27 -9.77
C ILE A 67 12.57 -3.59 -10.32
N LYS A 68 12.40 -4.66 -9.53
CA LYS A 68 12.63 -6.05 -9.95
C LYS A 68 11.30 -6.80 -9.98
N GLY A 69 11.11 -7.64 -10.99
CA GLY A 69 9.90 -8.47 -11.12
C GLY A 69 8.68 -7.76 -11.72
N ARG A 70 8.76 -6.49 -12.16
CA ARG A 70 7.64 -5.72 -12.76
C ARG A 70 6.86 -6.49 -13.84
N LYS A 71 7.55 -7.34 -14.59
CA LYS A 71 6.92 -8.14 -15.66
C LYS A 71 5.81 -9.07 -15.16
N LYS A 72 5.86 -9.49 -13.88
CA LYS A 72 4.85 -10.33 -13.24
C LYS A 72 3.47 -9.66 -13.21
N LEU A 73 3.41 -8.32 -13.09
CA LEU A 73 2.16 -7.56 -13.12
C LEU A 73 1.47 -7.49 -14.49
N LYS A 74 2.13 -7.97 -15.57
CA LYS A 74 1.52 -7.93 -16.92
C LYS A 74 0.21 -8.72 -16.99
N ALA A 75 0.12 -9.85 -16.28
CA ALA A 75 -1.09 -10.68 -16.24
C ALA A 75 -2.28 -9.91 -15.62
N MET A 76 -2.04 -9.07 -14.62
CA MET A 76 -3.06 -8.25 -13.97
C MET A 76 -3.81 -7.32 -14.92
N ARG A 77 -3.22 -6.94 -16.06
CA ARG A 77 -3.90 -6.13 -17.10
C ARG A 77 -5.16 -6.81 -17.66
N LYS A 78 -5.17 -8.14 -17.66
CA LYS A 78 -6.30 -8.92 -18.21
C LYS A 78 -7.35 -9.24 -17.15
N THR A 79 -6.94 -9.35 -15.88
CA THR A 79 -7.80 -9.86 -14.81
C THR A 79 -8.19 -8.79 -13.79
N GLY A 80 -7.39 -7.74 -13.62
CA GLY A 80 -7.35 -6.95 -12.39
C GLY A 80 -6.72 -7.79 -11.27
N GLY A 81 -6.57 -7.22 -10.07
CA GLY A 81 -6.01 -7.98 -8.95
C GLY A 81 -5.63 -7.11 -7.77
N PHE A 82 -5.04 -7.73 -6.77
CA PHE A 82 -4.59 -7.08 -5.54
C PHE A 82 -3.07 -6.96 -5.51
N LEU A 83 -2.57 -5.86 -4.97
CA LEU A 83 -1.15 -5.61 -4.74
C LEU A 83 -0.94 -5.25 -3.27
N TYR A 84 -0.38 -6.18 -2.50
CA TYR A 84 -0.03 -5.96 -1.11
C TYR A 84 1.37 -5.38 -0.99
N ALA A 85 1.55 -4.35 -0.18
CA ALA A 85 2.82 -3.65 -0.06
C ALA A 85 3.19 -3.37 1.40
N ASN A 86 4.49 -3.35 1.73
CA ASN A 86 4.97 -2.87 3.02
C ASN A 86 4.92 -1.33 3.07
N HIS A 87 4.50 -0.79 4.22
CA HIS A 87 4.23 0.65 4.38
C HIS A 87 5.42 1.36 5.04
N THR A 88 6.34 1.86 4.20
CA THR A 88 7.65 2.31 4.70
C THR A 88 8.21 3.57 4.01
N GLN A 89 7.53 4.10 2.99
CA GLN A 89 7.98 5.29 2.26
C GLN A 89 6.95 6.42 2.36
N PRO A 90 7.25 7.57 3.01
CA PRO A 90 6.27 8.64 3.23
C PRO A 90 5.59 9.13 1.96
N ILE A 91 6.37 9.50 0.94
CA ILE A 91 5.87 9.95 -0.36
C ILE A 91 5.87 8.78 -1.37
N GLY A 92 6.87 7.90 -1.25
CA GLY A 92 7.03 6.79 -2.17
C GLY A 92 5.85 5.82 -2.18
N ASP A 93 5.22 5.56 -1.05
CA ASP A 93 4.10 4.63 -0.96
C ASP A 93 2.83 5.13 -1.66
N VAL A 94 2.72 6.44 -1.87
CA VAL A 94 1.66 7.00 -2.74
C VAL A 94 1.97 6.78 -4.23
N LEU A 95 3.25 6.80 -4.62
CA LEU A 95 3.70 6.83 -6.02
C LEU A 95 4.24 5.49 -6.52
N ASN A 96 4.96 4.76 -5.67
CA ASN A 96 5.63 3.51 -6.05
C ASN A 96 4.69 2.43 -6.62
N PRO A 97 3.49 2.17 -6.05
CA PRO A 97 2.58 1.19 -6.63
C PRO A 97 2.12 1.58 -8.03
N ALA A 98 1.81 2.87 -8.25
CA ALA A 98 1.43 3.38 -9.56
C ALA A 98 2.59 3.26 -10.56
N PHE A 99 3.81 3.59 -10.14
CA PHE A 99 5.02 3.45 -10.94
C PHE A 99 5.31 1.98 -11.30
N CYS A 100 5.13 1.05 -10.34
CA CYS A 100 5.29 -0.38 -10.59
C CYS A 100 4.23 -0.95 -11.53
N ALA A 101 2.96 -0.60 -11.32
CA ALA A 101 1.83 -1.16 -12.04
C ALA A 101 1.57 -0.50 -13.40
N PHE A 102 2.16 0.68 -13.68
CA PHE A 102 1.90 1.40 -14.94
C PHE A 102 2.01 0.51 -16.18
N PRO A 103 1.07 0.59 -17.09
CA PRO A 103 -0.04 1.52 -17.23
C PRO A 103 -1.37 1.07 -16.57
N ILE A 104 -1.35 0.07 -15.67
CA ILE A 104 -2.55 -0.33 -14.93
C ILE A 104 -2.85 0.78 -13.93
N ARG A 105 -4.08 1.32 -13.97
CA ARG A 105 -4.53 2.27 -12.96
C ARG A 105 -4.69 1.57 -11.63
N ILE A 106 -4.14 2.18 -10.58
CA ILE A 106 -4.26 1.69 -9.20
C ILE A 106 -5.38 2.39 -8.43
N TYR A 107 -5.92 1.70 -7.46
CA TYR A 107 -6.80 2.22 -6.42
C TYR A 107 -6.27 1.74 -5.07
N THR A 108 -5.99 2.67 -4.16
CA THR A 108 -5.33 2.36 -2.89
C THR A 108 -6.33 2.43 -1.75
N VAL A 109 -6.41 1.36 -0.95
CA VAL A 109 -7.16 1.35 0.30
C VAL A 109 -6.44 2.25 1.30
N VAL A 110 -7.15 3.22 1.87
CA VAL A 110 -6.59 4.24 2.76
C VAL A 110 -7.42 4.39 4.04
N SER A 111 -6.78 4.88 5.10
CA SER A 111 -7.51 5.32 6.29
C SER A 111 -8.42 6.50 5.96
N PRO A 112 -9.65 6.57 6.51
CA PRO A 112 -10.51 7.75 6.41
C PRO A 112 -9.81 9.04 6.83
N ALA A 113 -8.94 8.98 7.82
CA ALA A 113 -8.15 10.11 8.32
C ALA A 113 -7.36 10.85 7.22
N ASN A 114 -6.96 10.16 6.14
CA ASN A 114 -6.27 10.79 5.02
C ASN A 114 -7.15 11.80 4.26
N LEU A 115 -8.47 11.65 4.31
CA LEU A 115 -9.41 12.60 3.71
C LEU A 115 -9.51 13.92 4.50
N SER A 116 -9.08 13.92 5.76
CA SER A 116 -9.05 15.13 6.60
C SER A 116 -7.88 16.06 6.27
N ILE A 117 -6.90 15.61 5.47
CA ILE A 117 -5.73 16.41 5.11
C ILE A 117 -6.18 17.57 4.20
N PRO A 118 -5.94 18.83 4.59
CA PRO A 118 -6.35 19.98 3.79
C PRO A 118 -5.82 19.90 2.35
N VAL A 119 -6.64 20.26 1.37
CA VAL A 119 -6.36 20.20 -0.08
C VAL A 119 -6.16 18.77 -0.59
N ILE A 120 -5.23 18.03 -0.02
CA ILE A 120 -4.89 16.64 -0.44
C ILE A 120 -6.12 15.73 -0.31
N GLY A 121 -6.84 15.78 0.81
CA GLY A 121 -8.04 14.96 1.02
C GLY A 121 -9.10 15.11 -0.06
N ARG A 122 -9.24 16.30 -0.66
CA ARG A 122 -10.16 16.55 -1.78
C ARG A 122 -9.68 15.95 -3.11
N ILE A 123 -8.36 15.78 -3.27
CA ILE A 123 -7.73 15.27 -4.49
C ILE A 123 -7.61 13.75 -4.45
N LEU A 124 -7.45 13.15 -3.27
CA LEU A 124 -7.24 11.71 -3.09
C LEU A 124 -8.27 10.82 -3.82
N PRO A 125 -9.58 11.12 -3.83
CA PRO A 125 -10.55 10.30 -4.56
C PRO A 125 -10.28 10.25 -6.07
N TYR A 126 -9.79 11.34 -6.65
CA TYR A 126 -9.43 11.41 -8.08
C TYR A 126 -8.13 10.68 -8.39
N LEU A 127 -7.25 10.53 -7.39
CA LEU A 127 -6.03 9.72 -7.47
C LEU A 127 -6.29 8.23 -7.27
N GLY A 128 -7.52 7.84 -6.89
CA GLY A 128 -7.90 6.44 -6.69
C GLY A 128 -7.86 5.98 -5.24
N ALA A 129 -7.94 6.89 -4.27
CA ALA A 129 -8.08 6.51 -2.87
C ALA A 129 -9.46 5.88 -2.61
N LEU A 130 -9.45 4.74 -1.91
CA LEU A 130 -10.62 4.01 -1.44
C LEU A 130 -10.59 4.01 0.10
N PRO A 131 -11.21 4.99 0.76
CA PRO A 131 -11.23 5.03 2.20
C PRO A 131 -12.05 3.87 2.76
N THR A 132 -11.56 3.24 3.83
CA THR A 132 -12.33 2.25 4.59
C THR A 132 -13.51 2.93 5.29
N ALA A 133 -14.51 2.16 5.68
CA ALA A 133 -15.70 2.67 6.38
C ALA A 133 -15.87 1.97 7.72
N SER A 134 -16.49 2.68 8.68
CA SER A 134 -16.80 2.17 10.02
C SER A 134 -18.23 1.64 10.14
N THR A 135 -19.15 2.07 9.25
CA THR A 135 -20.55 1.62 9.26
C THR A 135 -20.78 0.44 8.32
N MET A 136 -21.76 -0.39 8.60
CA MET A 136 -22.12 -1.54 7.74
C MET A 136 -22.50 -1.10 6.33
N SER A 137 -23.29 -0.03 6.19
CA SER A 137 -23.69 0.51 4.89
C SER A 137 -22.48 1.09 4.11
N GLY A 138 -21.59 1.77 4.81
CA GLY A 138 -20.34 2.27 4.23
C GLY A 138 -19.40 1.14 3.80
N MET A 139 -19.27 0.09 4.62
CA MET A 139 -18.44 -1.08 4.29
C MET A 139 -18.99 -1.81 3.06
N ARG A 140 -20.31 -1.94 2.92
CA ARG A 140 -20.94 -2.50 1.73
C ARG A 140 -20.58 -1.69 0.49
N ARG A 141 -20.75 -0.36 0.52
CA ARG A 141 -20.39 0.52 -0.61
C ARG A 141 -18.89 0.50 -0.93
N PHE A 142 -18.03 0.39 0.08
CA PHE A 142 -16.60 0.22 -0.09
C PHE A 142 -16.26 -1.08 -0.83
N THR A 143 -16.87 -2.21 -0.43
CA THR A 143 -16.65 -3.50 -1.09
C THR A 143 -17.22 -3.54 -2.51
N GLU A 144 -18.38 -2.94 -2.75
CA GLU A 144 -18.96 -2.74 -4.09
C GLU A 144 -18.00 -1.91 -4.98
N ALA A 145 -17.35 -0.87 -4.42
CA ALA A 145 -16.37 -0.09 -5.15
C ALA A 145 -15.13 -0.91 -5.52
N ILE A 146 -14.62 -1.76 -4.62
CA ILE A 146 -13.52 -2.70 -4.94
C ILE A 146 -13.93 -3.61 -6.11
N GLU A 147 -15.08 -4.25 -6.01
CA GLU A 147 -15.60 -5.14 -7.06
C GLU A 147 -15.70 -4.42 -8.41
N HIS A 148 -16.28 -3.22 -8.40
CA HIS A 148 -16.42 -2.39 -9.59
C HIS A 148 -15.04 -2.07 -10.23
N ARG A 149 -14.01 -1.75 -9.43
CA ARG A 149 -12.68 -1.50 -9.97
C ARG A 149 -12.00 -2.76 -10.49
N LEU A 150 -12.21 -3.88 -9.83
CA LEU A 150 -11.71 -5.18 -10.30
C LEU A 150 -12.38 -5.64 -11.61
N SER A 151 -13.69 -5.37 -11.80
CA SER A 151 -14.38 -5.63 -13.07
C SER A 151 -13.81 -4.80 -14.23
N GLN A 152 -13.33 -3.59 -13.93
CA GLN A 152 -12.60 -2.72 -14.85
C GLN A 152 -11.13 -3.12 -15.03
N LYS A 153 -10.69 -4.27 -14.53
CA LYS A 153 -9.30 -4.79 -14.61
C LYS A 153 -8.28 -3.84 -13.97
N LYS A 154 -8.65 -3.17 -12.88
CA LYS A 154 -7.76 -2.27 -12.13
C LYS A 154 -7.02 -3.02 -11.03
N CYS A 155 -5.99 -2.36 -10.49
CA CYS A 155 -5.20 -2.87 -9.38
C CYS A 155 -5.69 -2.24 -8.07
N ILE A 156 -6.00 -3.06 -7.09
CA ILE A 156 -6.30 -2.62 -5.72
C ILE A 156 -5.03 -2.76 -4.88
N VAL A 157 -4.55 -1.65 -4.35
CA VAL A 157 -3.35 -1.61 -3.49
C VAL A 157 -3.78 -1.62 -2.02
N ILE A 158 -3.15 -2.47 -1.24
CA ILE A 158 -3.41 -2.60 0.20
C ILE A 158 -2.07 -2.61 0.94
N TYR A 159 -1.98 -1.81 2.00
CA TYR A 159 -0.88 -1.82 2.96
C TYR A 159 -1.35 -2.57 4.21
N PRO A 160 -1.11 -3.89 4.32
CA PRO A 160 -1.69 -4.68 5.41
C PRO A 160 -1.09 -4.36 6.77
N GLU A 161 0.07 -3.73 6.81
CA GLU A 161 0.73 -3.22 8.03
C GLU A 161 0.01 -2.03 8.65
N ALA A 162 -0.94 -1.40 7.94
CA ALA A 162 -1.76 -0.24 8.29
C ALA A 162 -0.97 1.07 8.53
N HIS A 163 -0.01 1.08 9.43
CA HIS A 163 0.73 2.28 9.85
C HIS A 163 2.04 2.45 9.06
N LEU A 164 2.37 3.68 8.71
CA LEU A 164 3.62 4.00 8.05
C LEU A 164 4.78 4.02 9.06
N TRP A 165 5.78 3.16 8.82
CA TRP A 165 7.06 3.22 9.53
C TRP A 165 8.17 3.59 8.57
N GLU A 166 8.58 4.85 8.60
CA GLU A 166 9.54 5.40 7.65
C GLU A 166 10.83 4.62 7.58
N TYR A 167 11.19 4.17 6.39
CA TYR A 167 12.41 3.40 6.11
C TYR A 167 12.56 2.13 6.96
N CYS A 168 11.48 1.54 7.43
CA CYS A 168 11.52 0.25 8.10
C CYS A 168 12.06 -0.81 7.14
N ALA A 169 13.09 -1.54 7.57
CA ALA A 169 13.81 -2.50 6.75
C ALA A 169 13.31 -3.95 6.92
N PHE A 170 12.37 -4.19 7.81
CA PHE A 170 11.74 -5.49 8.04
C PHE A 170 10.22 -5.40 7.82
N ILE A 171 9.57 -6.55 7.72
CA ILE A 171 8.12 -6.65 7.56
C ILE A 171 7.47 -6.84 8.92
N ARG A 172 6.54 -5.96 9.27
CA ARG A 172 5.73 -6.10 10.49
C ARG A 172 4.62 -7.12 10.27
N THR A 173 4.23 -7.81 11.33
CA THR A 173 3.09 -8.74 11.28
C THR A 173 1.79 -7.99 10.98
N PHE A 174 0.91 -8.61 10.20
CA PHE A 174 -0.37 -8.03 9.84
C PHE A 174 -1.49 -9.09 9.83
N PRO A 175 -2.76 -8.68 10.05
CA PRO A 175 -3.90 -9.59 10.09
C PRO A 175 -4.31 -10.09 8.70
N GLU A 176 -5.05 -11.19 8.68
CA GLU A 176 -5.58 -11.82 7.46
C GLU A 176 -6.79 -11.10 6.85
N THR A 177 -7.32 -10.05 7.50
CA THR A 177 -8.62 -9.46 7.18
C THR A 177 -8.76 -9.04 5.71
N SER A 178 -7.76 -8.37 5.14
CA SER A 178 -7.79 -7.92 3.74
C SER A 178 -7.56 -9.05 2.73
N PHE A 179 -7.00 -10.18 3.17
CA PHE A 179 -6.72 -11.34 2.32
C PHE A 179 -7.96 -12.20 2.00
N ARG A 180 -9.11 -11.84 2.57
CA ARG A 180 -10.41 -12.42 2.19
C ARG A 180 -10.90 -11.93 0.83
N PHE A 181 -10.51 -10.73 0.41
CA PHE A 181 -10.93 -10.14 -0.86
C PHE A 181 -10.50 -10.95 -2.09
N PRO A 182 -9.25 -11.42 -2.23
CA PRO A 182 -8.83 -12.21 -3.39
C PRO A 182 -9.69 -13.45 -3.63
N LYS A 183 -10.04 -14.18 -2.56
CA LYS A 183 -10.94 -15.34 -2.67
C LYS A 183 -12.36 -14.92 -3.04
N ALA A 184 -12.91 -13.90 -2.36
CA ALA A 184 -14.27 -13.43 -2.60
C ALA A 184 -14.48 -12.96 -4.04
N TYR A 185 -13.49 -12.26 -4.63
CA TYR A 185 -13.58 -11.73 -5.98
C TYR A 185 -12.89 -12.61 -7.05
N LYS A 186 -12.33 -13.76 -6.65
CA LYS A 186 -11.60 -14.69 -7.54
C LYS A 186 -10.54 -13.95 -8.37
N LYS A 187 -9.69 -13.16 -7.69
CA LYS A 187 -8.65 -12.35 -8.32
C LYS A 187 -7.27 -12.68 -7.77
N PRO A 188 -6.23 -12.65 -8.63
CA PRO A 188 -4.86 -12.89 -8.21
C PRO A 188 -4.34 -11.79 -7.28
N SER A 189 -3.42 -12.18 -6.43
CA SER A 189 -2.69 -11.29 -5.54
C SER A 189 -1.23 -11.22 -5.93
N TYR A 190 -0.62 -10.08 -5.68
CA TYR A 190 0.80 -9.84 -5.86
C TYR A 190 1.33 -9.14 -4.61
N CYS A 191 2.62 -9.21 -4.36
CA CYS A 191 3.23 -8.38 -3.34
C CYS A 191 4.31 -7.46 -3.92
N MET A 192 4.49 -6.33 -3.27
CA MET A 192 5.48 -5.32 -3.57
C MET A 192 6.29 -5.03 -2.30
N THR A 193 7.56 -5.43 -2.28
CA THR A 193 8.43 -5.23 -1.12
C THR A 193 9.46 -4.16 -1.42
N THR A 194 9.38 -3.05 -0.70
CA THR A 194 10.35 -1.96 -0.74
C THR A 194 11.50 -2.27 0.20
N THR A 195 12.73 -2.21 -0.30
CA THR A 195 13.96 -2.52 0.42
C THR A 195 15.00 -1.43 0.27
N TYR A 196 15.95 -1.36 1.19
CA TYR A 196 16.91 -0.27 1.33
C TYR A 196 18.36 -0.77 1.25
N GLN A 197 19.16 -0.12 0.40
CA GLN A 197 20.57 -0.40 0.27
C GLN A 197 21.37 0.90 0.41
N LYS A 198 22.62 0.80 0.85
CA LYS A 198 23.51 1.95 0.93
C LYS A 198 23.79 2.50 -0.48
N ARG A 199 23.70 3.82 -0.64
CA ARG A 199 24.17 4.50 -1.87
C ARG A 199 25.67 4.67 -1.83
N ARG A 200 26.28 4.75 -3.02
CA ARG A 200 27.69 5.12 -3.15
C ARG A 200 27.93 6.56 -2.69
N PHE A 201 26.96 7.45 -2.99
CA PHE A 201 27.00 8.86 -2.63
C PHE A 201 25.68 9.28 -2.00
N GLY A 202 25.74 10.22 -1.02
CA GLY A 202 24.57 10.76 -0.33
C GLY A 202 24.19 10.00 0.93
N LYS A 203 23.27 10.60 1.73
CA LYS A 203 22.87 10.09 3.05
C LYS A 203 21.61 9.20 2.97
N LYS A 204 20.72 9.42 1.97
CA LYS A 204 19.48 8.64 1.83
C LYS A 204 19.76 7.28 1.18
N PRO A 205 18.99 6.23 1.52
CA PRO A 205 19.19 4.91 0.93
C PRO A 205 18.84 4.87 -0.56
N ARG A 206 19.40 3.90 -1.25
CA ARG A 206 18.89 3.45 -2.55
C ARG A 206 17.69 2.56 -2.28
N ILE A 207 16.66 2.71 -3.11
CA ILE A 207 15.42 1.97 -2.99
C ILE A 207 15.38 0.90 -4.08
N THR A 208 15.16 -0.36 -3.67
CA THR A 208 14.84 -1.43 -4.60
C THR A 208 13.49 -2.01 -4.23
N ILE A 209 12.60 -2.09 -5.21
CA ILE A 209 11.27 -2.67 -5.05
C ILE A 209 11.25 -4.02 -5.74
N TYR A 210 10.84 -5.04 -5.02
CA TYR A 210 10.60 -6.39 -5.54
C TYR A 210 9.10 -6.60 -5.75
N VAL A 211 8.72 -7.12 -6.90
CA VAL A 211 7.35 -7.51 -7.21
C VAL A 211 7.31 -9.02 -7.38
N ASP A 212 6.47 -9.69 -6.61
CA ASP A 212 6.30 -11.13 -6.62
C ASP A 212 4.83 -11.53 -6.77
N GLY A 213 4.58 -12.79 -7.13
CA GLY A 213 3.28 -13.34 -7.49
C GLY A 213 3.21 -13.78 -8.96
N PRO A 214 2.01 -14.22 -9.47
CA PRO A 214 0.75 -14.19 -8.74
C PRO A 214 0.69 -15.19 -7.59
N PHE A 215 -0.06 -14.82 -6.53
CA PHE A 215 -0.51 -15.71 -5.46
C PHE A 215 -2.02 -15.87 -5.61
N GLU A 216 -2.50 -17.09 -5.52
CA GLU A 216 -3.92 -17.41 -5.63
C GLU A 216 -4.47 -17.87 -4.29
N ALA A 217 -5.68 -17.42 -3.96
CA ALA A 217 -6.35 -17.93 -2.78
C ALA A 217 -6.78 -19.38 -3.03
N ASP A 218 -6.48 -20.25 -2.08
CA ASP A 218 -6.80 -21.68 -2.17
C ASP A 218 -8.33 -21.87 -2.26
N SER A 219 -8.79 -22.51 -3.35
CA SER A 219 -10.21 -22.76 -3.60
C SER A 219 -10.81 -23.78 -2.65
N GLU A 220 -10.02 -24.75 -2.20
CA GLU A 220 -10.46 -25.87 -1.36
C GLU A 220 -10.64 -25.49 0.11
N LEU A 221 -9.95 -24.46 0.57
CA LEU A 221 -10.02 -24.02 1.96
C LEU A 221 -11.26 -23.14 2.23
N SER A 222 -11.73 -23.12 3.46
CA SER A 222 -12.75 -22.16 3.90
C SER A 222 -12.29 -20.70 3.72
N GLY A 223 -13.23 -19.76 3.69
CA GLY A 223 -12.91 -18.34 3.47
C GLY A 223 -11.81 -17.79 4.42
N LYS A 224 -11.90 -18.13 5.72
CA LYS A 224 -10.90 -17.73 6.72
C LYS A 224 -9.56 -18.46 6.54
N ALA A 225 -9.59 -19.77 6.35
CA ALA A 225 -8.37 -20.57 6.19
C ALA A 225 -7.62 -20.18 4.91
N ALA A 226 -8.33 -19.95 3.80
CA ALA A 226 -7.73 -19.45 2.57
C ALA A 226 -7.10 -18.06 2.74
N ALA A 227 -7.73 -17.17 3.50
CA ALA A 227 -7.19 -15.84 3.78
C ALA A 227 -5.92 -15.92 4.63
N VAL A 228 -5.89 -16.78 5.66
CA VAL A 228 -4.70 -17.02 6.50
C VAL A 228 -3.57 -17.57 5.65
N LYS A 229 -3.81 -18.62 4.86
CA LYS A 229 -2.78 -19.21 3.99
C LYS A 229 -2.22 -18.17 3.00
N LEU A 230 -3.09 -17.45 2.30
CA LEU A 230 -2.66 -16.41 1.35
C LEU A 230 -1.85 -15.29 2.04
N ARG A 231 -2.28 -14.89 3.25
CA ARG A 231 -1.54 -13.92 4.07
C ARG A 231 -0.14 -14.45 4.39
N ASP A 232 -0.03 -15.71 4.82
CA ASP A 232 1.24 -16.32 5.21
C ASP A 232 2.18 -16.46 4.01
N ASP A 233 1.67 -16.90 2.86
CA ASP A 233 2.44 -17.02 1.62
C ASP A 233 3.02 -15.66 1.19
N ILE A 234 2.20 -14.60 1.24
CA ILE A 234 2.63 -13.24 0.90
C ILE A 234 3.58 -12.67 1.96
N TYR A 235 3.27 -12.86 3.25
CA TYR A 235 4.12 -12.42 4.36
C TYR A 235 5.52 -13.02 4.28
N ASN A 236 5.62 -14.33 4.11
CA ASN A 236 6.89 -15.04 4.00
C ASN A 236 7.70 -14.55 2.79
N CYS A 237 7.05 -14.40 1.64
CA CYS A 237 7.70 -13.84 0.46
C CYS A 237 8.22 -12.41 0.69
N MET A 238 7.43 -11.56 1.36
CA MET A 238 7.86 -10.19 1.70
C MET A 238 9.03 -10.20 2.70
N CYS A 239 9.03 -11.09 3.69
CA CYS A 239 10.13 -11.26 4.65
C CYS A 239 11.42 -11.67 3.95
N GLU A 240 11.39 -12.68 3.06
CA GLU A 240 12.55 -13.09 2.25
C GLU A 240 13.09 -11.93 1.41
N ARG A 241 12.20 -11.11 0.81
CA ARG A 241 12.62 -9.92 0.06
C ARG A 241 13.23 -8.85 0.95
N ALA A 242 12.71 -8.67 2.17
CA ALA A 242 13.20 -7.67 3.13
C ALA A 242 14.66 -7.91 3.54
N GLU A 243 15.16 -9.15 3.50
CA GLU A 243 16.57 -9.51 3.73
C GLU A 243 17.54 -8.80 2.76
N ASN A 244 17.04 -8.33 1.60
CA ASN A 244 17.82 -7.48 0.71
C ASN A 244 18.00 -6.04 1.22
N SER A 245 17.41 -5.68 2.37
CA SER A 245 17.66 -4.41 3.04
C SER A 245 18.98 -4.46 3.80
N THR A 246 20.04 -4.01 3.17
CA THR A 246 21.41 -4.00 3.72
C THR A 246 21.78 -2.67 4.38
N TYR A 247 20.83 -1.73 4.46
CA TYR A 247 21.04 -0.42 5.06
C TYR A 247 19.84 0.03 5.90
N HIS A 248 20.06 0.09 7.22
CA HIS A 248 19.09 0.58 8.19
C HIS A 248 19.22 2.10 8.30
N TYR A 249 18.41 2.84 7.52
CA TYR A 249 18.42 4.30 7.53
C TYR A 249 17.77 4.85 8.81
N ILE A 250 16.69 4.20 9.27
CA ILE A 250 16.11 4.37 10.59
C ILE A 250 16.15 3.01 11.27
N GLU A 251 16.63 2.97 12.49
CA GLU A 251 16.67 1.78 13.34
C GLU A 251 15.46 1.78 14.27
N TYR A 252 14.68 0.71 14.22
CA TYR A 252 13.53 0.51 15.10
C TYR A 252 13.89 -0.46 16.22
N ARG A 253 13.71 -0.04 17.47
CA ARG A 253 13.99 -0.83 18.65
C ARG A 253 12.73 -1.00 19.47
N LYS A 254 12.42 -2.26 19.86
CA LYS A 254 11.33 -2.52 20.78
C LYS A 254 11.71 -2.01 22.15
N THR A 255 10.82 -1.26 22.78
CA THR A 255 10.99 -0.83 24.17
C THR A 255 10.84 -2.08 25.05
N GLU A 256 11.86 -2.39 25.85
CA GLU A 256 11.74 -3.42 26.88
C GLU A 256 10.78 -2.89 27.95
N GLU A 257 9.74 -3.65 28.25
CA GLU A 257 8.93 -3.41 29.43
C GLU A 257 9.83 -3.64 30.66
N HIS A 258 10.22 -2.57 31.33
CA HIS A 258 10.73 -2.73 32.68
C HIS A 258 9.59 -3.33 33.52
N LYS A 259 9.67 -4.63 33.78
CA LYS A 259 8.86 -5.25 34.82
C LYS A 259 9.22 -4.54 36.13
N ALA A 260 8.32 -3.64 36.57
CA ALA A 260 8.35 -3.06 37.90
C ALA A 260 7.94 -4.11 38.95
#